data_21e43ba38f046fb7b5e34df0bcb9e762
#
_entry.id   21e43ba38f046fb7b5e34df0bcb9e762
#
_cell.length_a   1.000
_cell.length_b   1.000
_cell.length_c   1.000
_cell.angle_alpha   90.00
_cell.angle_beta   90.00
_cell.angle_gamma   90.00
#
_symmetry.space_group_name_H-M   'P 1'
#
loop_
_entity.id
_entity.type
_entity.pdbx_description
1 polymer ?
#
loop_
_entity_poly.entity_id
_entity_poly.type
_entity_poly.pdbx_seq_one_letter_code
_entity_poly.pdbx_strand_id
1 'polypeptide(L)'
;MKHTIIDTALKLFSQEGYMTTSMQRIAEECRISKASLYKYFDSKEDLLIQVFENSLQKMFQRAQEITVDTSLSKKERLKQKIMLELEVNQEQRVFVDLIFRTMPLHQNPNVKELMRRTKAALLNWHKHSLLEAYGEDASSYIWDLVIVFQGTMREYIILMMNDHKDIDKTHIAKMLMAHLDMLVYSTNKPKVVLTSELMSDYERFNVEKEQKTEVELFEQMKERLIIKSEQLPFHTKQEVKQAIEQLSQYFHDPKQTILIEALCLYIDARMPMKEERQWVKQLLKNRENKEGNHNDK
;
A
#
# COMPACT_ATOMS: atom_id res chain seq x y z
N MET A 1 2.09 -12.04 16.01
CA MET A 1 2.96 -13.06 15.38
C MET A 1 3.30 -12.74 13.93
N LYS A 2 2.33 -12.56 13.00
CA LYS A 2 2.62 -12.26 11.58
C LYS A 2 3.48 -11.00 11.41
N HIS A 3 3.14 -9.89 12.05
CA HIS A 3 3.92 -8.65 12.01
C HIS A 3 5.34 -8.83 12.59
N THR A 4 5.48 -9.58 13.69
CA THR A 4 6.79 -9.88 14.27
C THR A 4 7.70 -10.62 13.27
N ILE A 5 7.13 -11.57 12.51
CA ILE A 5 7.88 -12.30 11.47
C ILE A 5 8.30 -11.35 10.35
N ILE A 6 7.41 -10.47 9.91
CA ILE A 6 7.70 -9.47 8.86
C ILE A 6 8.82 -8.53 9.29
N ASP A 7 8.76 -7.98 10.50
CA ASP A 7 9.79 -7.07 11.02
C ASP A 7 11.13 -7.78 11.22
N THR A 8 11.11 -9.03 11.71
CA THR A 8 12.30 -9.88 11.84
C THR A 8 12.91 -10.19 10.47
N ALA A 9 12.08 -10.54 9.49
CA ALA A 9 12.53 -10.82 8.13
C ALA A 9 13.14 -9.58 7.48
N LEU A 10 12.53 -8.40 7.64
CA LEU A 10 13.08 -7.13 7.16
C LEU A 10 14.48 -6.89 7.73
N LYS A 11 14.64 -7.05 9.06
CA LYS A 11 15.93 -6.89 9.74
C LYS A 11 16.97 -7.85 9.20
N LEU A 12 16.66 -9.15 9.11
CA LEU A 12 17.58 -10.17 8.63
C LEU A 12 17.93 -9.98 7.15
N PHE A 13 16.96 -9.67 6.30
CA PHE A 13 17.22 -9.36 4.89
C PHE A 13 18.14 -8.15 4.72
N SER A 14 17.99 -7.12 5.57
CA SER A 14 18.84 -5.92 5.53
C SER A 14 20.25 -6.18 6.07
N GLN A 15 20.42 -7.05 7.06
CA GLN A 15 21.71 -7.31 7.71
C GLN A 15 22.51 -8.42 7.04
N GLU A 16 21.86 -9.53 6.73
CA GLU A 16 22.50 -10.75 6.23
C GLU A 16 22.32 -10.91 4.70
N GLY A 17 21.43 -10.12 4.08
CA GLY A 17 21.05 -10.24 2.67
C GLY A 17 19.94 -11.26 2.45
N TYR A 18 19.12 -11.01 1.41
CA TYR A 18 17.99 -11.91 1.09
C TYR A 18 18.45 -13.31 0.70
N MET A 19 19.44 -13.43 -0.18
CA MET A 19 19.89 -14.73 -0.71
C MET A 19 20.43 -15.64 0.41
N THR A 20 21.12 -15.10 1.37
CA THR A 20 21.78 -15.79 2.47
C THR A 20 20.83 -16.12 3.62
N THR A 21 19.76 -15.33 3.82
CA THR A 21 18.77 -15.55 4.87
C THR A 21 17.81 -16.68 4.49
N SER A 22 17.73 -17.74 5.28
CA SER A 22 16.80 -18.85 5.06
C SER A 22 15.51 -18.69 5.88
N MET A 23 14.41 -19.36 5.44
CA MET A 23 13.17 -19.46 6.23
C MET A 23 13.42 -20.08 7.61
N GLN A 24 14.37 -21.02 7.71
CA GLN A 24 14.80 -21.60 9.00
C GLN A 24 15.42 -20.54 9.90
N ARG A 25 16.35 -19.73 9.39
CA ARG A 25 17.01 -18.63 10.13
C ARG A 25 15.99 -17.63 10.68
N ILE A 26 14.98 -17.28 9.88
CA ILE A 26 13.89 -16.37 10.31
C ILE A 26 13.04 -17.02 11.41
N ALA A 27 12.69 -18.30 11.28
CA ALA A 27 11.92 -19.02 12.29
C ALA A 27 12.66 -19.10 13.64
N GLU A 28 13.96 -19.35 13.61
CA GLU A 28 14.83 -19.39 14.80
C GLU A 28 14.87 -18.02 15.49
N GLU A 29 15.07 -16.93 14.74
CA GLU A 29 15.08 -15.57 15.30
C GLU A 29 13.72 -15.19 15.90
N CYS A 30 12.60 -15.65 15.29
CA CYS A 30 11.25 -15.49 15.82
C CYS A 30 10.90 -16.45 16.95
N ARG A 31 11.78 -17.40 17.31
CA ARG A 31 11.55 -18.47 18.30
C ARG A 31 10.33 -19.32 18.01
N ILE A 32 10.10 -19.65 16.74
CA ILE A 32 9.01 -20.50 16.25
C ILE A 32 9.57 -21.66 15.43
N SER A 33 8.78 -22.71 15.23
CA SER A 33 9.16 -23.78 14.31
C SER A 33 9.06 -23.30 12.84
N LYS A 34 9.88 -23.89 11.96
CA LYS A 34 9.78 -23.65 10.51
C LYS A 34 8.39 -23.97 9.97
N ALA A 35 7.75 -25.03 10.48
CA ALA A 35 6.38 -25.38 10.14
C ALA A 35 5.36 -24.30 10.55
N SER A 36 5.59 -23.65 11.69
CA SER A 36 4.76 -22.52 12.13
C SER A 36 4.93 -21.29 11.23
N LEU A 37 6.14 -21.03 10.73
CA LEU A 37 6.40 -19.96 9.77
C LEU A 37 5.65 -20.18 8.46
N TYR A 38 5.66 -21.39 7.93
CA TYR A 38 4.95 -21.77 6.70
C TYR A 38 3.42 -21.73 6.82
N LYS A 39 2.86 -21.62 8.02
CA LYS A 39 1.42 -21.34 8.19
C LYS A 39 1.04 -19.88 7.86
N TYR A 40 2.01 -18.96 7.85
CA TYR A 40 1.81 -17.54 7.58
C TYR A 40 2.27 -17.12 6.19
N PHE A 41 3.28 -17.80 5.63
CA PHE A 41 3.92 -17.43 4.37
C PHE A 41 4.23 -18.69 3.56
N ASP A 42 3.73 -18.73 2.33
CA ASP A 42 3.85 -19.92 1.44
C ASP A 42 5.29 -20.14 0.96
N SER A 43 6.05 -19.05 0.85
CA SER A 43 7.43 -19.10 0.38
C SER A 43 8.25 -17.93 0.97
N LYS A 44 9.56 -17.94 0.71
CA LYS A 44 10.43 -16.83 1.06
C LYS A 44 10.13 -15.58 0.18
N GLU A 45 9.72 -15.81 -1.05
CA GLU A 45 9.27 -14.78 -1.99
C GLU A 45 7.97 -14.13 -1.52
N ASP A 46 7.00 -14.92 -1.04
CA ASP A 46 5.76 -14.41 -0.46
C ASP A 46 6.06 -13.55 0.78
N LEU A 47 6.93 -14.04 1.67
CA LEU A 47 7.37 -13.24 2.82
C LEU A 47 8.05 -11.93 2.38
N LEU A 48 8.90 -11.96 1.34
CA LEU A 48 9.55 -10.78 0.80
C LEU A 48 8.52 -9.74 0.30
N ILE A 49 7.53 -10.20 -0.45
CA ILE A 49 6.43 -9.34 -0.96
C ILE A 49 5.71 -8.67 0.22
N GLN A 50 5.35 -9.43 1.24
CA GLN A 50 4.63 -8.91 2.41
C GLN A 50 5.49 -7.98 3.27
N VAL A 51 6.80 -8.22 3.37
CA VAL A 51 7.76 -7.28 3.99
C VAL A 51 7.76 -5.95 3.24
N PHE A 52 7.79 -6.00 1.90
CA PHE A 52 7.79 -4.79 1.07
C PHE A 52 6.47 -4.01 1.20
N GLU A 53 5.34 -4.70 1.10
CA GLU A 53 4.01 -4.08 1.26
C GLU A 53 3.85 -3.42 2.64
N ASN A 54 4.29 -4.10 3.70
CA ASN A 54 4.28 -3.54 5.07
C ASN A 54 5.17 -2.28 5.19
N SER A 55 6.33 -2.29 4.56
CA SER A 55 7.24 -1.15 4.57
C SER A 55 6.64 0.06 3.83
N LEU A 56 6.05 -0.18 2.67
CA LEU A 56 5.37 0.85 1.90
C LEU A 56 4.16 1.41 2.67
N GLN A 57 3.39 0.56 3.32
CA GLN A 57 2.26 0.97 4.16
C GLN A 57 2.72 1.86 5.33
N LYS A 58 3.79 1.48 6.02
CA LYS A 58 4.38 2.30 7.11
C LYS A 58 4.83 3.68 6.59
N MET A 59 5.42 3.73 5.41
CA MET A 59 5.80 5.00 4.78
C MET A 59 4.57 5.89 4.52
N PHE A 60 3.50 5.35 3.94
CA PHE A 60 2.28 6.12 3.69
C PHE A 60 1.58 6.56 4.97
N GLN A 61 1.60 5.76 6.04
CA GLN A 61 1.08 6.16 7.35
C GLN A 61 1.84 7.37 7.91
N ARG A 62 3.18 7.34 7.90
CA ARG A 62 4.01 8.50 8.31
C ARG A 62 3.74 9.72 7.41
N ALA A 63 3.56 9.52 6.10
CA ALA A 63 3.22 10.59 5.18
C ALA A 63 1.85 11.20 5.45
N GLN A 64 0.88 10.40 5.91
CA GLN A 64 -0.44 10.89 6.32
C GLN A 64 -0.36 11.76 7.58
N GLU A 65 0.48 11.41 8.55
CA GLU A 65 0.73 12.25 9.73
C GLU A 65 1.25 13.64 9.32
N ILE A 66 2.16 13.71 8.35
CA ILE A 66 2.63 14.98 7.78
C ILE A 66 1.49 15.73 7.08
N THR A 67 0.62 15.02 6.37
CA THR A 67 -0.49 15.63 5.62
C THR A 67 -1.50 16.33 6.55
N VAL A 68 -1.79 15.73 7.71
CA VAL A 68 -2.78 16.27 8.67
C VAL A 68 -2.19 17.33 9.62
N ASP A 69 -0.88 17.53 9.61
CA ASP A 69 -0.22 18.55 10.42
C ASP A 69 -0.52 19.97 9.90
N THR A 70 -1.45 20.64 10.57
CA THR A 70 -1.88 21.99 10.22
C THR A 70 -0.88 23.08 10.63
N SER A 71 0.14 22.78 11.42
CA SER A 71 1.20 23.72 11.80
C SER A 71 2.17 23.99 10.64
N LEU A 72 2.23 23.07 9.66
CA LEU A 72 3.09 23.16 8.50
C LEU A 72 2.37 23.81 7.31
N SER A 73 3.09 24.65 6.56
CA SER A 73 2.61 25.09 5.26
C SER A 73 2.53 23.91 4.27
N LYS A 74 1.69 24.05 3.25
CA LYS A 74 1.55 23.02 2.20
C LYS A 74 2.89 22.66 1.55
N LYS A 75 3.75 23.63 1.28
CA LYS A 75 5.09 23.42 0.73
C LYS A 75 6.04 22.74 1.73
N GLU A 76 5.95 23.08 3.01
CA GLU A 76 6.75 22.42 4.03
C GLU A 76 6.32 20.95 4.21
N ARG A 77 5.02 20.66 4.15
CA ARG A 77 4.52 19.28 4.12
C ARG A 77 5.09 18.48 2.93
N LEU A 78 5.09 19.06 1.71
CA LEU A 78 5.72 18.42 0.55
C LEU A 78 7.20 18.15 0.79
N LYS A 79 7.94 19.13 1.29
CA LYS A 79 9.37 18.96 1.61
C LYS A 79 9.61 17.87 2.64
N GLN A 80 8.79 17.76 3.69
CA GLN A 80 8.90 16.69 4.68
C GLN A 80 8.55 15.32 4.11
N LYS A 81 7.57 15.23 3.20
CA LYS A 81 7.26 14.00 2.47
C LYS A 81 8.43 13.56 1.59
N ILE A 82 9.12 14.50 0.93
CA ILE A 82 10.37 14.23 0.18
C ILE A 82 11.44 13.64 1.10
N MET A 83 11.68 14.27 2.25
CA MET A 83 12.66 13.81 3.22
C MET A 83 12.32 12.41 3.76
N LEU A 84 11.05 12.16 4.07
CA LEU A 84 10.56 10.85 4.50
C LEU A 84 10.85 9.77 3.47
N GLU A 85 10.58 10.02 2.18
CA GLU A 85 10.84 9.05 1.11
C GLU A 85 12.33 8.75 0.97
N LEU A 86 13.19 9.77 1.02
CA LEU A 86 14.65 9.59 1.01
C LEU A 86 15.14 8.79 2.21
N GLU A 87 14.59 9.04 3.40
CA GLU A 87 14.92 8.32 4.64
C GLU A 87 14.53 6.85 4.55
N VAL A 88 13.29 6.57 4.18
CA VAL A 88 12.78 5.20 4.07
C VAL A 88 13.55 4.39 3.03
N ASN A 89 13.88 4.99 1.88
CA ASN A 89 14.70 4.32 0.87
C ASN A 89 16.12 4.03 1.40
N GLN A 90 16.70 4.94 2.16
CA GLN A 90 18.02 4.70 2.77
C GLN A 90 17.99 3.59 3.82
N GLU A 91 16.97 3.56 4.69
CA GLU A 91 16.78 2.50 5.69
C GLU A 91 16.57 1.12 5.04
N GLN A 92 15.91 1.09 3.89
CA GLN A 92 15.56 -0.13 3.17
C GLN A 92 16.48 -0.43 1.98
N ARG A 93 17.66 0.19 1.93
CA ARG A 93 18.60 0.12 0.82
C ARG A 93 18.83 -1.28 0.26
N VAL A 94 19.16 -2.23 1.14
CA VAL A 94 19.45 -3.62 0.72
C VAL A 94 18.22 -4.27 0.08
N PHE A 95 17.05 -3.91 0.54
CA PHE A 95 15.78 -4.44 0.05
C PHE A 95 15.41 -3.89 -1.32
N VAL A 96 15.57 -2.58 -1.50
CA VAL A 96 15.32 -1.91 -2.79
C VAL A 96 16.30 -2.41 -3.85
N ASP A 97 17.59 -2.52 -3.49
CA ASP A 97 18.64 -3.06 -4.37
C ASP A 97 18.35 -4.51 -4.80
N LEU A 98 17.87 -5.33 -3.87
CA LEU A 98 17.50 -6.71 -4.16
C LEU A 98 16.37 -6.80 -5.18
N ILE A 99 15.29 -6.03 -5.00
CA ILE A 99 14.15 -6.05 -5.91
C ILE A 99 14.56 -5.56 -7.31
N PHE A 100 15.41 -4.55 -7.40
CA PHE A 100 15.81 -3.99 -8.69
C PHE A 100 16.91 -4.78 -9.42
N ARG A 101 17.76 -5.53 -8.70
CA ARG A 101 18.92 -6.22 -9.29
C ARG A 101 18.79 -7.74 -9.39
N THR A 102 17.91 -8.36 -8.60
CA THR A 102 17.83 -9.83 -8.57
C THR A 102 16.93 -10.35 -9.67
N MET A 103 17.55 -10.77 -10.77
CA MET A 103 16.91 -11.21 -12.00
C MET A 103 15.81 -12.31 -11.84
N PRO A 104 15.92 -13.30 -10.94
CA PRO A 104 14.87 -14.28 -10.73
C PRO A 104 13.55 -13.69 -10.22
N LEU A 105 13.62 -12.63 -9.42
CA LEU A 105 12.44 -11.96 -8.90
C LEU A 105 11.67 -11.19 -9.98
N HIS A 106 12.36 -10.63 -10.98
CA HIS A 106 11.72 -9.95 -12.10
C HIS A 106 10.91 -10.88 -13.02
N GLN A 107 11.15 -12.19 -12.98
CA GLN A 107 10.35 -13.17 -13.72
C GLN A 107 9.12 -13.63 -12.94
N ASN A 108 9.07 -13.44 -11.62
CA ASN A 108 7.94 -13.82 -10.79
C ASN A 108 6.73 -12.91 -11.07
N PRO A 109 5.57 -13.44 -11.48
CA PRO A 109 4.38 -12.65 -11.79
C PRO A 109 3.90 -11.80 -10.60
N ASN A 110 4.00 -12.33 -9.38
CA ASN A 110 3.57 -11.63 -8.17
C ASN A 110 4.47 -10.43 -7.87
N VAL A 111 5.78 -10.56 -8.10
CA VAL A 111 6.73 -9.44 -7.95
C VAL A 111 6.49 -8.38 -9.04
N LYS A 112 6.23 -8.78 -10.28
CA LYS A 112 5.87 -7.83 -11.35
C LYS A 112 4.61 -7.03 -11.01
N GLU A 113 3.59 -7.71 -10.52
CA GLU A 113 2.34 -7.06 -10.10
C GLU A 113 2.57 -6.12 -8.92
N LEU A 114 3.32 -6.56 -7.90
CA LEU A 114 3.72 -5.71 -6.78
C LEU A 114 4.43 -4.44 -7.27
N MET A 115 5.42 -4.57 -8.16
CA MET A 115 6.17 -3.43 -8.70
C MET A 115 5.27 -2.47 -9.48
N ARG A 116 4.33 -3.01 -10.29
CA ARG A 116 3.36 -2.21 -11.05
C ARG A 116 2.44 -1.42 -10.10
N ARG A 117 1.90 -2.07 -9.07
CA ARG A 117 1.05 -1.45 -8.06
C ARG A 117 1.79 -0.40 -7.25
N THR A 118 3.00 -0.71 -6.81
CA THR A 118 3.87 0.23 -6.08
C THR A 118 4.17 1.47 -6.90
N LYS A 119 4.52 1.30 -8.19
CA LYS A 119 4.77 2.42 -9.08
C LYS A 119 3.53 3.32 -9.21
N ALA A 120 2.36 2.72 -9.43
CA ALA A 120 1.11 3.46 -9.52
C ALA A 120 0.77 4.20 -8.22
N ALA A 121 0.97 3.54 -7.10
CA ALA A 121 0.77 4.11 -5.77
C ALA A 121 1.66 5.34 -5.52
N LEU A 122 2.95 5.23 -5.79
CA LEU A 122 3.90 6.34 -5.64
C LEU A 122 3.58 7.50 -6.59
N LEU A 123 3.27 7.22 -7.86
CA LEU A 123 2.89 8.25 -8.82
C LEU A 123 1.65 9.03 -8.36
N ASN A 124 0.61 8.34 -7.88
CA ASN A 124 -0.59 9.00 -7.35
C ASN A 124 -0.30 9.80 -6.08
N TRP A 125 0.49 9.24 -5.16
CA TRP A 125 0.87 9.95 -3.95
C TRP A 125 1.66 11.23 -4.26
N HIS A 126 2.60 11.17 -5.20
CA HIS A 126 3.32 12.36 -5.68
C HIS A 126 2.38 13.37 -6.32
N LYS A 127 1.45 12.91 -7.19
CA LYS A 127 0.41 13.77 -7.79
C LYS A 127 -0.37 14.54 -6.73
N HIS A 128 -0.92 13.84 -5.73
CA HIS A 128 -1.69 14.48 -4.67
C HIS A 128 -0.83 15.44 -3.83
N SER A 129 0.39 15.05 -3.50
CA SER A 129 1.31 15.91 -2.73
C SER A 129 1.70 17.19 -3.48
N LEU A 130 1.91 17.10 -4.80
CA LEU A 130 2.19 18.27 -5.66
C LEU A 130 0.95 19.16 -5.83
N LEU A 131 -0.23 18.58 -6.04
CA LEU A 131 -1.48 19.35 -6.10
C LEU A 131 -1.80 20.01 -4.76
N GLU A 132 -1.54 19.36 -3.63
CA GLU A 132 -1.68 19.98 -2.31
C GLU A 132 -0.76 21.20 -2.18
N ALA A 133 0.50 21.09 -2.61
CA ALA A 133 1.51 22.14 -2.46
C ALA A 133 1.32 23.33 -3.41
N TYR A 134 0.89 23.07 -4.64
CA TYR A 134 0.90 24.05 -5.74
C TYR A 134 -0.49 24.38 -6.30
N GLY A 135 -1.51 23.58 -5.98
CA GLY A 135 -2.90 23.84 -6.41
C GLY A 135 -3.06 23.93 -7.91
N GLU A 136 -3.83 24.93 -8.35
CA GLU A 136 -4.15 25.17 -9.76
C GLU A 136 -2.93 25.48 -10.62
N ASP A 137 -1.88 26.08 -10.04
CA ASP A 137 -0.64 26.40 -10.78
C ASP A 137 0.02 25.15 -11.38
N ALA A 138 -0.19 23.97 -10.77
CA ALA A 138 0.34 22.69 -11.22
C ALA A 138 -0.68 21.83 -11.99
N SER A 139 -1.98 22.11 -11.85
CA SER A 139 -3.06 21.19 -12.25
C SER A 139 -3.02 20.81 -13.72
N SER A 140 -2.80 21.78 -14.62
CA SER A 140 -2.86 21.57 -16.07
C SER A 140 -1.78 20.65 -16.66
N TYR A 141 -0.64 20.46 -15.95
CA TYR A 141 0.49 19.62 -16.39
C TYR A 141 1.03 18.77 -15.26
N ILE A 142 0.15 18.41 -14.34
CA ILE A 142 0.50 17.69 -13.12
C ILE A 142 1.25 16.39 -13.37
N TRP A 143 0.88 15.63 -14.39
CA TRP A 143 1.54 14.36 -14.69
C TRP A 143 2.97 14.54 -15.23
N ASP A 144 3.20 15.57 -16.04
CA ASP A 144 4.56 15.93 -16.48
C ASP A 144 5.43 16.31 -15.27
N LEU A 145 4.89 17.11 -14.33
CA LEU A 145 5.59 17.44 -13.08
C LEU A 145 5.89 16.20 -12.23
N VAL A 146 4.94 15.28 -12.09
CA VAL A 146 5.11 14.03 -11.36
C VAL A 146 6.27 13.22 -11.92
N ILE A 147 6.35 13.07 -13.26
CA ILE A 147 7.41 12.29 -13.89
C ILE A 147 8.78 12.95 -13.73
N VAL A 148 8.86 14.28 -13.90
CA VAL A 148 10.12 15.01 -13.67
C VAL A 148 10.56 14.89 -12.22
N PHE A 149 9.64 15.11 -11.28
CA PHE A 149 9.91 14.99 -9.85
C PHE A 149 10.38 13.58 -9.48
N GLN A 150 9.62 12.55 -9.87
CA GLN A 150 9.94 11.16 -9.57
C GLN A 150 11.26 10.71 -10.23
N GLY A 151 11.50 11.13 -11.48
CA GLY A 151 12.74 10.81 -12.17
C GLY A 151 13.96 11.40 -11.45
N THR A 152 13.89 12.67 -11.06
CA THR A 152 14.97 13.33 -10.31
C THR A 152 15.17 12.71 -8.92
N MET A 153 14.09 12.46 -8.19
CA MET A 153 14.10 11.80 -6.88
C MET A 153 14.77 10.42 -6.98
N ARG A 154 14.39 9.62 -7.96
CA ARG A 154 14.92 8.28 -8.18
C ARG A 154 16.44 8.31 -8.41
N GLU A 155 16.95 9.25 -9.21
CA GLU A 155 18.38 9.33 -9.46
C GLU A 155 19.17 9.70 -8.19
N TYR A 156 18.65 10.60 -7.35
CA TYR A 156 19.27 10.86 -6.04
C TYR A 156 19.26 9.63 -5.14
N ILE A 157 18.15 8.88 -5.11
CA ILE A 157 18.05 7.62 -4.36
C ILE A 157 19.11 6.63 -4.87
N ILE A 158 19.25 6.47 -6.18
CA ILE A 158 20.27 5.59 -6.79
C ILE A 158 21.69 6.01 -6.40
N LEU A 159 22.01 7.30 -6.49
CA LEU A 159 23.33 7.81 -6.10
C LEU A 159 23.66 7.55 -4.63
N MET A 160 22.69 7.77 -3.73
CA MET A 160 22.85 7.50 -2.30
C MET A 160 23.02 6.01 -2.00
N MET A 161 22.30 5.17 -2.74
CA MET A 161 22.24 3.72 -2.47
C MET A 161 23.38 2.95 -3.14
N ASN A 162 23.61 3.17 -4.43
CA ASN A 162 24.51 2.36 -5.24
C ASN A 162 25.94 2.87 -5.21
N ASP A 163 26.09 4.19 -5.29
CA ASP A 163 27.41 4.81 -5.38
C ASP A 163 27.97 5.22 -4.02
N HIS A 164 27.24 4.89 -2.94
CA HIS A 164 27.59 5.19 -1.56
C HIS A 164 27.93 6.68 -1.34
N LYS A 165 27.29 7.56 -2.10
CA LYS A 165 27.46 9.00 -1.91
C LYS A 165 26.75 9.44 -0.64
N ASP A 166 27.52 10.03 0.27
CA ASP A 166 26.98 10.67 1.47
C ASP A 166 26.42 12.05 1.08
N ILE A 167 25.16 12.07 0.68
CA ILE A 167 24.47 13.30 0.26
C ILE A 167 23.45 13.66 1.33
N ASP A 168 23.51 14.89 1.83
CA ASP A 168 22.53 15.40 2.78
C ASP A 168 21.12 15.46 2.17
N LYS A 169 20.21 14.69 2.73
CA LYS A 169 18.80 14.61 2.33
C LYS A 169 18.10 15.97 2.34
N THR A 170 18.49 16.84 3.28
CA THR A 170 17.94 18.20 3.38
C THR A 170 18.31 19.04 2.16
N HIS A 171 19.54 18.88 1.66
CA HIS A 171 19.96 19.56 0.43
C HIS A 171 19.24 19.01 -0.80
N ILE A 172 19.04 17.69 -0.89
CA ILE A 172 18.23 17.09 -1.97
C ILE A 172 16.82 17.64 -1.94
N ALA A 173 16.16 17.63 -0.77
CA ALA A 173 14.79 18.14 -0.64
C ALA A 173 14.69 19.62 -1.04
N LYS A 174 15.63 20.46 -0.59
CA LYS A 174 15.67 21.88 -0.98
C LYS A 174 15.86 22.07 -2.50
N MET A 175 16.75 21.27 -3.11
CA MET A 175 17.00 21.30 -4.56
C MET A 175 15.75 20.89 -5.35
N LEU A 176 15.09 19.81 -4.95
CA LEU A 176 13.86 19.34 -5.58
C LEU A 176 12.74 20.41 -5.46
N MET A 177 12.58 21.01 -4.29
CA MET A 177 11.61 22.11 -4.11
C MET A 177 11.92 23.31 -5.00
N ALA A 178 13.19 23.70 -5.12
CA ALA A 178 13.59 24.80 -6.00
C ALA A 178 13.33 24.48 -7.49
N HIS A 179 13.60 23.26 -7.93
CA HIS A 179 13.28 22.82 -9.30
C HIS A 179 11.77 22.82 -9.56
N LEU A 180 10.97 22.33 -8.62
CA LEU A 180 9.51 22.35 -8.72
C LEU A 180 8.99 23.78 -8.81
N ASP A 181 9.49 24.71 -7.96
CA ASP A 181 9.11 26.12 -7.99
C ASP A 181 9.44 26.75 -9.35
N MET A 182 10.62 26.49 -9.90
CA MET A 182 11.01 26.99 -11.25
C MET A 182 10.08 26.47 -12.33
N LEU A 183 9.71 25.19 -12.29
CA LEU A 183 8.81 24.59 -13.27
C LEU A 183 7.39 25.12 -13.14
N VAL A 184 6.87 25.19 -11.92
CA VAL A 184 5.48 25.59 -11.65
C VAL A 184 5.25 27.07 -11.95
N TYR A 185 6.20 27.94 -11.59
CA TYR A 185 6.05 29.38 -11.77
C TYR A 185 6.71 29.93 -13.05
N SER A 186 7.21 29.03 -13.92
CA SER A 186 7.70 29.43 -15.22
C SER A 186 6.60 30.09 -16.07
N THR A 187 6.95 31.21 -16.68
CA THR A 187 6.06 31.88 -17.65
C THR A 187 6.01 31.17 -19.00
N ASN A 188 7.04 30.37 -19.32
CA ASN A 188 7.13 29.60 -20.55
C ASN A 188 6.89 28.12 -20.26
N LYS A 189 5.62 27.73 -20.14
CA LYS A 189 5.25 26.33 -19.90
C LYS A 189 5.30 25.53 -21.20
N PRO A 190 5.96 24.36 -21.19
CA PRO A 190 5.96 23.48 -22.36
C PRO A 190 4.55 22.93 -22.61
N LYS A 191 4.33 22.42 -23.83
CA LYS A 191 3.10 21.70 -24.15
C LYS A 191 2.98 20.45 -23.28
N VAL A 192 1.79 20.22 -22.72
CA VAL A 192 1.48 19.01 -21.95
C VAL A 192 1.71 17.75 -22.77
N VAL A 193 2.47 16.82 -22.23
CA VAL A 193 2.76 15.52 -22.84
C VAL A 193 1.88 14.43 -22.23
N LEU A 194 1.72 14.44 -20.91
CA LEU A 194 1.01 13.40 -20.15
C LEU A 194 -0.35 13.92 -19.70
N THR A 195 -1.39 13.57 -20.49
CA THR A 195 -2.78 13.89 -20.13
C THR A 195 -3.32 12.91 -19.09
N SER A 196 -4.36 13.31 -18.34
CA SER A 196 -5.05 12.41 -17.40
C SER A 196 -5.65 11.19 -18.11
N GLU A 197 -6.06 11.31 -19.37
CA GLU A 197 -6.54 10.19 -20.15
C GLU A 197 -5.43 9.16 -20.39
N LEU A 198 -4.24 9.60 -20.81
CA LEU A 198 -3.06 8.76 -21.02
C LEU A 198 -2.61 8.08 -19.72
N MET A 199 -2.77 8.76 -18.59
CA MET A 199 -2.34 8.28 -17.27
C MET A 199 -3.47 7.57 -16.48
N SER A 200 -4.62 7.33 -17.11
CA SER A 200 -5.81 6.76 -16.46
C SER A 200 -5.56 5.39 -15.84
N ASP A 201 -4.66 4.59 -16.40
CA ASP A 201 -4.29 3.28 -15.84
C ASP A 201 -3.65 3.41 -14.47
N TYR A 202 -2.83 4.44 -14.27
CA TYR A 202 -2.22 4.73 -12.98
C TYR A 202 -3.23 5.34 -12.00
N GLU A 203 -4.16 6.16 -12.44
CA GLU A 203 -5.19 6.76 -11.59
C GLU A 203 -6.14 5.72 -10.97
N ARG A 204 -6.38 4.60 -11.67
CA ARG A 204 -7.18 3.49 -11.15
C ARG A 204 -6.52 2.76 -9.98
N PHE A 205 -5.18 2.84 -9.86
CA PHE A 205 -4.40 2.31 -8.74
C PHE A 205 -4.19 3.37 -7.66
N ASN A 206 -5.24 3.96 -7.14
CA ASN A 206 -5.11 4.91 -6.05
C ASN A 206 -4.90 4.15 -4.73
N VAL A 207 -3.75 4.36 -4.05
CA VAL A 207 -3.43 3.74 -2.74
C VAL A 207 -4.42 4.18 -1.67
N GLU A 208 -4.97 5.39 -1.75
CA GLU A 208 -6.07 5.82 -0.88
C GLU A 208 -7.34 5.00 -1.11
N LYS A 209 -7.52 4.44 -2.32
CA LYS A 209 -8.58 3.47 -2.62
C LYS A 209 -8.21 2.04 -2.27
N GLU A 210 -6.93 1.70 -2.11
CA GLU A 210 -6.50 0.40 -1.58
C GLU A 210 -6.50 0.38 -0.04
N GLN A 211 -6.43 1.53 0.62
CA GLN A 211 -6.94 1.72 1.96
C GLN A 211 -8.43 2.09 1.89
N LYS A 212 -9.20 1.33 1.10
CA LYS A 212 -10.64 1.39 1.24
C LYS A 212 -10.91 1.20 2.72
N THR A 213 -11.60 2.18 3.30
CA THR A 213 -12.09 2.01 4.66
C THR A 213 -12.78 0.65 4.72
N GLU A 214 -12.76 -0.01 5.87
CA GLU A 214 -13.50 -1.27 6.06
C GLU A 214 -14.92 -1.17 5.48
N VAL A 215 -15.50 0.02 5.52
CA VAL A 215 -16.81 0.37 4.97
C VAL A 215 -16.84 0.29 3.44
N GLU A 216 -15.86 0.87 2.75
CA GLU A 216 -15.81 0.85 1.28
C GLU A 216 -15.51 -0.54 0.71
N LEU A 217 -14.66 -1.31 1.39
CA LEU A 217 -14.39 -2.72 1.05
C LEU A 217 -15.65 -3.56 1.23
N PHE A 218 -16.39 -3.29 2.31
CA PHE A 218 -17.64 -3.98 2.58
C PHE A 218 -18.72 -3.63 1.55
N GLU A 219 -18.89 -2.36 1.21
CA GLU A 219 -19.88 -1.93 0.19
C GLU A 219 -19.59 -2.54 -1.19
N GLN A 220 -18.31 -2.62 -1.61
CA GLN A 220 -17.97 -3.32 -2.86
C GLN A 220 -18.24 -4.81 -2.82
N MET A 221 -17.97 -5.46 -1.68
CA MET A 221 -18.30 -6.86 -1.49
C MET A 221 -19.82 -7.06 -1.58
N LYS A 222 -20.59 -6.21 -0.93
CA LYS A 222 -22.05 -6.19 -0.97
C LYS A 222 -22.59 -6.06 -2.39
N GLU A 223 -22.08 -5.12 -3.17
CA GLU A 223 -22.45 -4.96 -4.59
C GLU A 223 -22.18 -6.24 -5.40
N ARG A 224 -21.00 -6.85 -5.23
CA ARG A 224 -20.66 -8.12 -5.88
C ARG A 224 -21.62 -9.25 -5.49
N LEU A 225 -21.96 -9.37 -4.21
CA LEU A 225 -22.90 -10.39 -3.73
C LEU A 225 -24.29 -10.17 -4.30
N ILE A 226 -24.75 -8.92 -4.40
CA ILE A 226 -26.02 -8.57 -5.02
C ILE A 226 -26.03 -8.99 -6.51
N ILE A 227 -24.99 -8.64 -7.27
CA ILE A 227 -24.86 -9.02 -8.69
C ILE A 227 -24.86 -10.53 -8.86
N LYS A 228 -24.07 -11.26 -8.06
CA LYS A 228 -24.08 -12.75 -8.10
C LYS A 228 -25.45 -13.34 -7.76
N SER A 229 -26.17 -12.74 -6.81
CA SER A 229 -27.49 -13.21 -6.41
C SER A 229 -28.54 -13.13 -7.53
N GLU A 230 -28.33 -12.26 -8.53
CA GLU A 230 -29.25 -12.13 -9.68
C GLU A 230 -29.38 -13.40 -10.52
N GLN A 231 -28.39 -14.28 -10.46
CA GLN A 231 -28.36 -15.57 -11.19
C GLN A 231 -29.08 -16.71 -10.45
N LEU A 232 -29.55 -16.45 -9.21
CA LEU A 232 -30.21 -17.47 -8.39
C LEU A 232 -31.71 -17.58 -8.72
N PRO A 233 -32.36 -18.74 -8.44
CA PRO A 233 -33.82 -18.89 -8.49
C PRO A 233 -34.51 -17.86 -7.61
N PHE A 234 -35.69 -17.40 -8.01
CA PHE A 234 -36.39 -16.27 -7.39
C PHE A 234 -36.48 -16.34 -5.85
N HIS A 235 -36.86 -17.49 -5.29
CA HIS A 235 -36.97 -17.67 -3.85
C HIS A 235 -35.61 -17.56 -3.13
N THR A 236 -34.62 -18.27 -3.61
CA THR A 236 -33.27 -18.28 -3.07
C THR A 236 -32.59 -16.89 -3.19
N LYS A 237 -32.88 -16.19 -4.30
CA LYS A 237 -32.41 -14.81 -4.51
C LYS A 237 -32.96 -13.87 -3.43
N GLN A 238 -34.23 -13.97 -3.08
CA GLN A 238 -34.84 -13.13 -2.03
C GLN A 238 -34.18 -13.41 -0.66
N GLU A 239 -34.04 -14.68 -0.30
CA GLU A 239 -33.35 -15.08 0.94
C GLU A 239 -31.92 -14.55 1.02
N VAL A 240 -31.16 -14.70 -0.06
CA VAL A 240 -29.76 -14.22 -0.13
C VAL A 240 -29.69 -12.70 -0.05
N LYS A 241 -30.57 -11.98 -0.74
CA LYS A 241 -30.63 -10.51 -0.64
C LYS A 241 -30.97 -10.03 0.78
N GLN A 242 -31.90 -10.67 1.44
CA GLN A 242 -32.25 -10.36 2.83
C GLN A 242 -31.05 -10.63 3.77
N ALA A 243 -30.31 -11.73 3.57
CA ALA A 243 -29.12 -12.03 4.34
C ALA A 243 -28.00 -11.01 4.10
N ILE A 244 -27.82 -10.51 2.85
CA ILE A 244 -26.85 -9.46 2.52
C ILE A 244 -27.23 -8.13 3.21
N GLU A 245 -28.51 -7.79 3.26
CA GLU A 245 -29.00 -6.60 3.97
C GLU A 245 -28.73 -6.69 5.48
N GLN A 246 -29.03 -7.84 6.09
CA GLN A 246 -28.71 -8.08 7.49
C GLN A 246 -27.21 -8.03 7.75
N LEU A 247 -26.41 -8.63 6.88
CA LEU A 247 -24.94 -8.55 6.95
C LEU A 247 -24.48 -7.10 6.94
N SER A 248 -25.08 -6.25 6.09
CA SER A 248 -24.78 -4.82 6.03
C SER A 248 -25.15 -4.07 7.32
N GLN A 249 -26.29 -4.41 7.91
CA GLN A 249 -26.76 -3.79 9.16
C GLN A 249 -25.86 -4.10 10.36
N TYR A 250 -25.38 -5.35 10.45
CA TYR A 250 -24.57 -5.79 11.59
C TYR A 250 -23.06 -5.59 11.38
N PHE A 251 -22.62 -5.37 10.14
CA PHE A 251 -21.20 -5.26 9.83
C PHE A 251 -20.48 -4.15 10.62
N HIS A 252 -21.17 -3.08 10.98
CA HIS A 252 -20.57 -1.95 11.71
C HIS A 252 -20.55 -2.14 13.23
N ASP A 253 -21.17 -3.18 13.77
CA ASP A 253 -21.17 -3.49 15.21
C ASP A 253 -20.11 -4.56 15.54
N PRO A 254 -19.02 -4.20 16.26
CA PRO A 254 -17.97 -5.16 16.61
C PRO A 254 -18.45 -6.34 17.45
N LYS A 255 -19.55 -6.17 18.19
CA LYS A 255 -20.12 -7.21 19.06
C LYS A 255 -20.88 -8.30 18.29
N GLN A 256 -21.10 -8.12 17.00
CA GLN A 256 -21.91 -9.01 16.17
C GLN A 256 -21.08 -9.98 15.30
N THR A 257 -19.83 -10.23 15.65
CA THR A 257 -18.88 -11.07 14.87
C THR A 257 -19.48 -12.45 14.56
N ILE A 258 -20.08 -13.13 15.54
CA ILE A 258 -20.69 -14.45 15.37
C ILE A 258 -21.86 -14.40 14.38
N LEU A 259 -22.68 -13.36 14.43
CA LEU A 259 -23.83 -13.19 13.54
C LEU A 259 -23.37 -12.90 12.10
N ILE A 260 -22.32 -12.09 11.94
CA ILE A 260 -21.70 -11.80 10.65
C ILE A 260 -21.16 -13.11 10.02
N GLU A 261 -20.46 -13.93 10.80
CA GLU A 261 -19.95 -15.23 10.32
C GLU A 261 -21.09 -16.19 9.95
N ALA A 262 -22.16 -16.25 10.75
CA ALA A 262 -23.33 -17.07 10.46
C ALA A 262 -24.04 -16.65 9.17
N LEU A 263 -24.19 -15.34 8.92
CA LEU A 263 -24.77 -14.81 7.68
C LEU A 263 -23.88 -15.13 6.47
N CYS A 264 -22.57 -15.03 6.61
CA CYS A 264 -21.63 -15.42 5.55
C CYS A 264 -21.73 -16.91 5.21
N LEU A 265 -21.85 -17.78 6.22
CA LEU A 265 -22.06 -19.21 6.02
C LEU A 265 -23.40 -19.51 5.34
N TYR A 266 -24.44 -18.79 5.74
CA TYR A 266 -25.78 -18.93 5.16
C TYR A 266 -25.78 -18.55 3.66
N ILE A 267 -25.11 -17.45 3.30
CA ILE A 267 -24.99 -17.00 1.90
C ILE A 267 -24.12 -17.99 1.11
N ASP A 268 -22.97 -18.43 1.65
CA ASP A 268 -22.05 -19.35 1.00
C ASP A 268 -22.68 -20.71 0.69
N ALA A 269 -23.58 -21.19 1.55
CA ALA A 269 -24.34 -22.42 1.32
C ALA A 269 -25.32 -22.34 0.12
N ARG A 270 -25.71 -21.14 -0.29
CA ARG A 270 -26.66 -20.87 -1.38
C ARG A 270 -26.00 -20.31 -2.64
N MET A 271 -24.89 -19.62 -2.46
CA MET A 271 -24.14 -18.96 -3.49
C MET A 271 -22.64 -18.97 -3.11
N PRO A 272 -21.74 -19.61 -3.89
CA PRO A 272 -20.32 -19.70 -3.54
C PRO A 272 -19.69 -18.33 -3.30
N MET A 273 -19.10 -18.15 -2.09
CA MET A 273 -18.49 -16.91 -1.62
C MET A 273 -16.98 -17.07 -1.36
N LYS A 274 -16.23 -17.78 -2.23
CA LYS A 274 -14.82 -18.10 -1.94
C LYS A 274 -13.95 -16.88 -1.63
N GLU A 275 -14.02 -15.85 -2.46
CA GLU A 275 -13.24 -14.62 -2.31
C GLU A 275 -13.83 -13.73 -1.21
N GLU A 276 -15.14 -13.51 -1.25
CA GLU A 276 -15.85 -12.62 -0.34
C GLU A 276 -15.76 -13.09 1.12
N ARG A 277 -15.82 -14.41 1.33
CA ARG A 277 -15.68 -15.00 2.67
C ARG A 277 -14.27 -14.79 3.24
N GLN A 278 -13.25 -14.87 2.41
CA GLN A 278 -11.88 -14.59 2.83
C GLN A 278 -11.71 -13.12 3.24
N TRP A 279 -12.36 -12.21 2.52
CA TRP A 279 -12.38 -10.78 2.83
C TRP A 279 -13.08 -10.48 4.17
N VAL A 280 -14.26 -11.04 4.40
CA VAL A 280 -14.97 -10.86 5.68
C VAL A 280 -14.12 -11.39 6.84
N LYS A 281 -13.53 -12.56 6.71
CA LYS A 281 -12.62 -13.10 7.74
C LYS A 281 -11.44 -12.18 8.02
N GLN A 282 -10.86 -11.59 7.00
CA GLN A 282 -9.73 -10.67 7.15
C GLN A 282 -10.14 -9.36 7.81
N LEU A 283 -11.30 -8.82 7.46
CA LEU A 283 -11.86 -7.61 8.07
C LEU A 283 -12.18 -7.84 9.55
N LEU A 284 -12.82 -8.94 9.91
CA LEU A 284 -13.12 -9.29 11.30
C LEU A 284 -11.85 -9.48 12.13
N LYS A 285 -10.85 -10.17 11.60
CA LYS A 285 -9.55 -10.37 12.25
C LYS A 285 -8.80 -9.04 12.50
N ASN A 286 -8.91 -8.09 11.59
CA ASN A 286 -8.32 -6.76 11.75
C ASN A 286 -8.97 -5.97 12.90
N ARG A 287 -10.28 -6.19 13.17
CA ARG A 287 -11.01 -5.58 14.28
C ARG A 287 -10.58 -6.13 15.62
N GLU A 288 -10.50 -7.46 15.75
CA GLU A 288 -10.02 -8.11 16.98
C GLU A 288 -8.62 -7.62 17.39
N ASN A 289 -7.74 -7.40 16.41
CA ASN A 289 -6.40 -6.87 16.65
C ASN A 289 -6.39 -5.39 17.08
N LYS A 290 -7.38 -4.59 16.68
CA LYS A 290 -7.52 -3.19 17.12
C LYS A 290 -8.06 -3.08 18.55
N GLU A 291 -8.97 -3.96 18.96
CA GLU A 291 -9.52 -3.99 20.31
C GLU A 291 -8.52 -4.54 21.34
N GLY A 292 -7.69 -5.52 20.98
CA GLY A 292 -6.63 -6.05 21.83
C GLY A 292 -5.54 -5.04 22.22
N ASN A 293 -5.28 -4.04 21.35
CA ASN A 293 -4.31 -2.98 21.61
C ASN A 293 -4.84 -1.81 22.47
N HIS A 294 -6.16 -1.75 22.73
CA HIS A 294 -6.77 -0.69 23.56
C HIS A 294 -6.96 -1.09 25.02
N ASN A 295 -6.82 -2.37 25.36
CA ASN A 295 -6.98 -2.88 26.74
C ASN A 295 -5.66 -3.00 27.52
N ASP A 296 -4.52 -2.67 26.91
CA ASP A 296 -3.19 -2.70 27.55
C ASP A 296 -2.61 -1.29 27.82
N LYS A 297 -3.49 -0.32 28.08
CA LYS A 297 -3.06 1.00 28.58
C LYS A 297 -3.75 1.36 29.89
#